data_271d353ae5d46337da953f1ec47a39ca
#
_entry.id   271d353ae5d46337da953f1ec47a39ca
#
_cell.length_a   1.000
_cell.length_b   1.000
_cell.length_c   1.000
_cell.angle_alpha   90.00
_cell.angle_beta   90.00
_cell.angle_gamma   90.00
#
_symmetry.space_group_name_H-M   'P 1'
#
loop_
_entity.id
_entity.type
_entity.pdbx_description
1 polymer ?
#
loop_
_entity_poly.entity_id
_entity_poly.type
_entity_poly.pdbx_seq_one_letter_code
_entity_poly.pdbx_strand_id
1 'polypeptide(L)'
;MPSLTSKTTVLGFSNAYHLLRRTTYNITKAKILDFAAKTPQQALAELFTFSNPVPPSPLNNVGETIVPTAANPTITDTQSTANSVRNDLYWWLYSALKDSSAQHKIAYFLHILFVTDDNASFWTNYDYKELLRFHAGGSLKELAFRITQNPRMLIFLNNNVNLSTSPNQNYAREFLELFTILKGPQIATGNYTNYTETDVQQAARVLTGFSLTSSVHLDKTARLNSLDPVTNIPTGQVKVNTHDTGTKTFSSAFGNQAISGGNTDATIKAELQNFINMIFNQDETAKAYCRRMYRYFVRRLITPEIENGIIVPLAASLKADNYNIIPALTTLLKSKHFYDEEDSITGDQTIGNMVRNPVELYLHMFSLLSLQVPMYEVNPSAIHSLMGVVGNFSSNMGMPVFNPQSVNGYAGYYSSPNYDKNWITTSSLRIRYNNTIDYFINGLTYNGFTFKLNNASFVKDSGYFSNPGNANTLITEFLQMMFVEVPDGTRYDYFKSVFLSNLSPINWQNEWNNYINTGNSNNVKIPIDRLVKAIIKSPEFQTI
;
A
#
# COMPACT_ATOMS: atom_id res chain seq x y z
N MET A 1 19.42 -13.76 18.09
CA MET A 1 19.04 -12.32 18.11
C MET A 1 18.61 -11.89 16.71
N PRO A 2 17.60 -11.09 16.59
CA PRO A 2 17.16 -10.57 15.29
C PRO A 2 18.32 -9.94 14.53
N SER A 3 18.47 -10.28 13.24
CA SER A 3 19.56 -9.79 12.41
C SER A 3 19.17 -9.73 10.94
N LEU A 4 19.92 -8.96 10.14
CA LEU A 4 19.75 -8.86 8.69
C LEU A 4 20.48 -9.98 7.91
N THR A 5 20.86 -11.07 8.60
CA THR A 5 21.49 -12.23 7.95
C THR A 5 20.54 -12.80 6.87
N SER A 6 21.05 -12.91 5.65
CA SER A 6 20.24 -13.32 4.50
C SER A 6 19.89 -14.80 4.53
N LYS A 7 18.64 -15.14 4.20
CA LYS A 7 18.23 -16.48 3.77
C LYS A 7 18.70 -16.69 2.33
N THR A 8 19.43 -17.77 2.09
CA THR A 8 20.04 -18.10 0.79
C THR A 8 19.42 -19.33 0.12
N THR A 9 18.66 -20.12 0.86
CA THR A 9 17.92 -21.29 0.35
C THR A 9 16.66 -20.88 -0.41
N VAL A 10 16.11 -21.78 -1.22
CA VAL A 10 14.83 -21.55 -1.88
C VAL A 10 13.72 -21.33 -0.86
N LEU A 11 12.71 -20.58 -1.24
CA LEU A 11 11.63 -20.16 -0.35
C LEU A 11 10.77 -21.34 0.11
N GLY A 12 10.45 -22.28 -0.78
CA GLY A 12 9.36 -23.20 -0.54
C GLY A 12 7.99 -22.51 -0.53
N PHE A 13 6.92 -23.29 -0.44
CA PHE A 13 5.55 -22.75 -0.59
C PHE A 13 5.20 -21.71 0.50
N SER A 14 5.43 -22.02 1.77
CA SER A 14 5.03 -21.16 2.91
C SER A 14 5.75 -19.82 2.90
N ASN A 15 7.09 -19.81 2.70
CA ASN A 15 7.86 -18.57 2.67
C ASN A 15 7.58 -17.73 1.40
N ALA A 16 7.34 -18.38 0.25
CA ALA A 16 6.90 -17.69 -0.96
C ALA A 16 5.54 -17.01 -0.74
N TYR A 17 4.61 -17.71 -0.13
CA TYR A 17 3.30 -17.15 0.21
C TYR A 17 3.42 -16.03 1.25
N HIS A 18 4.26 -16.19 2.27
CA HIS A 18 4.54 -15.14 3.24
C HIS A 18 5.10 -13.87 2.56
N LEU A 19 6.12 -14.01 1.71
CA LEU A 19 6.70 -12.89 0.98
C LEU A 19 5.66 -12.17 0.12
N LEU A 20 4.90 -12.91 -0.69
CA LEU A 20 3.91 -12.33 -1.59
C LEU A 20 2.80 -11.58 -0.87
N ARG A 21 2.30 -12.08 0.27
CA ARG A 21 1.29 -11.40 1.08
C ARG A 21 1.77 -10.06 1.65
N ARG A 22 3.06 -9.95 1.94
CA ARG A 22 3.66 -8.71 2.46
C ARG A 22 3.97 -7.70 1.38
N THR A 23 4.19 -8.14 0.13
CA THR A 23 4.78 -7.30 -0.92
C THR A 23 3.86 -6.99 -2.10
N THR A 24 2.74 -7.69 -2.29
CA THR A 24 1.84 -7.47 -3.43
C THR A 24 0.36 -7.59 -3.04
N TYR A 25 -0.52 -7.03 -3.85
CA TYR A 25 -1.97 -7.23 -3.74
C TYR A 25 -2.47 -8.39 -4.61
N ASN A 26 -1.70 -8.80 -5.60
CA ASN A 26 -2.05 -9.88 -6.52
C ASN A 26 -1.29 -11.16 -6.16
N ILE A 27 -2.00 -12.10 -5.53
CA ILE A 27 -1.45 -13.40 -5.13
C ILE A 27 -2.26 -14.49 -5.78
N THR A 28 -1.64 -15.25 -6.68
CA THR A 28 -2.24 -16.46 -7.26
C THR A 28 -1.46 -17.70 -6.82
N LYS A 29 -2.11 -18.89 -6.81
CA LYS A 29 -1.39 -20.13 -6.49
C LYS A 29 -0.26 -20.39 -7.48
N ALA A 30 -0.44 -20.06 -8.77
CA ALA A 30 0.61 -20.18 -9.78
C ALA A 30 1.85 -19.34 -9.40
N LYS A 31 1.65 -18.11 -8.96
CA LYS A 31 2.73 -17.22 -8.52
C LYS A 31 3.42 -17.73 -7.25
N ILE A 32 2.65 -18.27 -6.30
CA ILE A 32 3.23 -18.88 -5.09
C ILE A 32 4.13 -20.05 -5.46
N LEU A 33 3.69 -20.94 -6.37
CA LEU A 33 4.46 -22.09 -6.83
C LEU A 33 5.73 -21.68 -7.58
N ASP A 34 5.64 -20.69 -8.46
CA ASP A 34 6.79 -20.13 -9.17
C ASP A 34 7.81 -19.55 -8.19
N PHE A 35 7.36 -18.77 -7.22
CA PHE A 35 8.22 -18.16 -6.21
C PHE A 35 8.80 -19.17 -5.21
N ALA A 36 8.11 -20.28 -4.96
CA ALA A 36 8.60 -21.35 -4.09
C ALA A 36 9.92 -21.98 -4.58
N ALA A 37 10.17 -21.95 -5.89
CA ALA A 37 11.41 -22.45 -6.49
C ALA A 37 12.56 -21.43 -6.49
N LYS A 38 12.31 -20.17 -6.10
CA LYS A 38 13.29 -19.07 -6.10
C LYS A 38 13.90 -18.88 -4.72
N THR A 39 15.12 -18.38 -4.69
CA THR A 39 15.69 -17.79 -3.46
C THR A 39 15.04 -16.43 -3.18
N PRO A 40 15.07 -15.93 -1.92
CA PRO A 40 14.55 -14.58 -1.63
C PRO A 40 15.12 -13.49 -2.53
N GLN A 41 16.42 -13.56 -2.85
CA GLN A 41 17.09 -12.59 -3.72
C GLN A 41 16.50 -12.60 -5.14
N GLN A 42 16.25 -13.78 -5.72
CA GLN A 42 15.64 -13.92 -7.04
C GLN A 42 14.18 -13.44 -7.05
N ALA A 43 13.41 -13.82 -6.02
CA ALA A 43 12.02 -13.42 -5.86
C ALA A 43 11.86 -11.90 -5.72
N LEU A 44 12.71 -11.25 -4.90
CA LEU A 44 12.70 -9.81 -4.71
C LEU A 44 13.16 -9.04 -5.96
N ALA A 45 14.14 -9.56 -6.69
CA ALA A 45 14.57 -8.95 -7.96
C ALA A 45 13.40 -8.88 -8.97
N GLU A 46 12.56 -9.92 -9.03
CA GLU A 46 11.37 -9.93 -9.88
C GLU A 46 10.29 -8.98 -9.34
N LEU A 47 9.99 -9.02 -8.03
CA LEU A 47 8.97 -8.17 -7.40
C LEU A 47 9.29 -6.68 -7.54
N PHE A 48 10.56 -6.31 -7.56
CA PHE A 48 11.01 -4.93 -7.70
C PHE A 48 11.30 -4.51 -9.14
N THR A 49 10.92 -5.34 -10.11
CA THR A 49 10.90 -4.97 -11.53
C THR A 49 9.52 -4.39 -11.85
N PHE A 50 9.42 -3.06 -11.95
CA PHE A 50 8.15 -2.32 -12.05
C PHE A 50 7.71 -2.02 -13.50
N SER A 51 8.03 -2.89 -14.41
CA SER A 51 7.80 -2.64 -15.84
C SER A 51 6.50 -3.24 -16.39
N ASN A 52 5.75 -4.05 -15.61
CA ASN A 52 4.63 -4.76 -16.21
C ASN A 52 3.59 -5.30 -15.19
N PRO A 53 2.29 -5.16 -15.43
CA PRO A 53 1.72 -4.35 -16.50
C PRO A 53 1.78 -2.85 -16.18
N VAL A 54 1.97 -2.02 -17.19
CA VAL A 54 1.75 -0.57 -17.06
C VAL A 54 0.27 -0.37 -16.77
N PRO A 55 -0.11 0.37 -15.72
CA PRO A 55 -1.52 0.64 -15.45
C PRO A 55 -2.18 1.31 -16.67
N PRO A 56 -3.40 0.92 -17.04
CA PRO A 56 -4.14 1.63 -18.09
C PRO A 56 -4.38 3.08 -17.69
N SER A 57 -4.62 3.97 -18.64
CA SER A 57 -5.06 5.33 -18.33
C SER A 57 -6.41 5.30 -17.60
N PRO A 58 -6.64 6.15 -16.58
CA PRO A 58 -7.94 6.26 -15.95
C PRO A 58 -9.03 6.64 -16.95
N LEU A 59 -10.17 5.96 -16.84
CA LEU A 59 -11.34 6.15 -17.72
C LEU A 59 -12.52 6.65 -16.89
N ASN A 60 -13.45 7.36 -17.52
CA ASN A 60 -14.76 7.61 -16.96
C ASN A 60 -15.70 6.39 -17.16
N ASN A 61 -16.94 6.48 -16.68
CA ASN A 61 -17.92 5.37 -16.72
C ASN A 61 -18.32 4.95 -18.15
N VAL A 62 -18.05 5.79 -19.15
CA VAL A 62 -18.37 5.50 -20.55
C VAL A 62 -17.13 5.11 -21.37
N GLY A 63 -15.98 4.96 -20.73
CA GLY A 63 -14.74 4.47 -21.35
C GLY A 63 -13.86 5.55 -21.97
N GLU A 64 -14.10 6.82 -21.68
CA GLU A 64 -13.27 7.91 -22.18
C GLU A 64 -12.10 8.17 -21.20
N THR A 65 -10.91 8.41 -21.75
CA THR A 65 -9.73 8.81 -20.99
C THR A 65 -9.95 10.18 -20.34
N ILE A 66 -9.64 10.31 -19.06
CA ILE A 66 -9.89 11.52 -18.26
C ILE A 66 -8.62 12.24 -17.80
N VAL A 67 -7.44 11.76 -18.20
CA VAL A 67 -6.15 12.41 -17.90
C VAL A 67 -5.56 12.95 -19.20
N PRO A 68 -5.43 14.27 -19.35
CA PRO A 68 -4.77 14.85 -20.51
C PRO A 68 -3.26 14.58 -20.46
N THR A 69 -2.71 14.22 -21.62
CA THR A 69 -1.28 14.05 -21.82
C THR A 69 -0.83 14.90 -23.03
N ALA A 70 0.47 15.11 -23.16
CA ALA A 70 1.01 15.80 -24.35
C ALA A 70 0.64 15.08 -25.67
N ALA A 71 0.53 13.74 -25.62
CA ALA A 71 0.13 12.92 -26.78
C ALA A 71 -1.40 12.93 -27.00
N ASN A 72 -2.21 13.22 -25.99
CA ASN A 72 -3.66 13.32 -26.10
C ASN A 72 -4.18 14.57 -25.35
N PRO A 73 -4.07 15.76 -25.96
CA PRO A 73 -4.47 17.03 -25.34
C PRO A 73 -5.97 17.34 -25.51
N THR A 74 -6.76 16.46 -26.13
CA THR A 74 -8.17 16.73 -26.50
C THR A 74 -9.17 16.56 -25.38
N ILE A 75 -8.73 16.03 -24.22
CA ILE A 75 -9.58 15.83 -23.04
C ILE A 75 -10.07 17.18 -22.51
N THR A 76 -11.37 17.30 -22.29
CA THR A 76 -11.99 18.54 -21.83
C THR A 76 -11.97 18.67 -20.30
N ASP A 77 -11.93 19.88 -19.78
CA ASP A 77 -11.93 20.15 -18.34
C ASP A 77 -13.22 19.68 -17.64
N THR A 78 -14.33 19.57 -18.40
CA THR A 78 -15.61 19.05 -17.89
C THR A 78 -15.57 17.54 -17.57
N GLN A 79 -14.60 16.79 -18.09
CA GLN A 79 -14.43 15.36 -17.78
C GLN A 79 -13.82 15.13 -16.39
N SER A 80 -13.29 16.16 -15.74
CA SER A 80 -12.78 16.11 -14.36
C SER A 80 -13.84 16.40 -13.28
N THR A 81 -15.12 16.47 -13.64
CA THR A 81 -16.22 16.86 -12.75
C THR A 81 -16.60 15.80 -11.70
N ALA A 82 -17.53 16.14 -10.81
CA ALA A 82 -17.93 15.37 -9.61
C ALA A 82 -18.20 13.86 -9.83
N ASN A 83 -18.59 13.45 -11.04
CA ASN A 83 -18.79 12.03 -11.37
C ASN A 83 -17.49 11.24 -11.58
N SER A 84 -16.36 11.93 -11.74
CA SER A 84 -15.03 11.34 -11.92
C SER A 84 -14.15 11.41 -10.67
N VAL A 85 -14.58 12.09 -9.61
CA VAL A 85 -13.75 12.39 -8.41
C VAL A 85 -13.16 11.14 -7.74
N ARG A 86 -13.78 9.97 -7.91
CA ARG A 86 -13.24 8.70 -7.38
C ARG A 86 -12.71 7.74 -8.44
N ASN A 87 -12.69 8.14 -9.71
CA ASN A 87 -12.23 7.25 -10.78
C ASN A 87 -10.73 6.95 -10.66
N ASP A 88 -9.95 7.86 -10.10
CA ASP A 88 -8.54 7.65 -9.76
C ASP A 88 -8.35 6.59 -8.66
N LEU A 89 -9.25 6.52 -7.67
CA LEU A 89 -9.26 5.47 -6.67
C LEU A 89 -9.64 4.11 -7.27
N TYR A 90 -10.69 4.07 -8.10
CA TYR A 90 -11.14 2.83 -8.73
C TYR A 90 -10.10 2.29 -9.71
N TRP A 91 -9.51 3.17 -10.49
CA TRP A 91 -8.36 2.87 -11.34
C TRP A 91 -7.17 2.32 -10.54
N TRP A 92 -6.83 2.95 -9.42
CA TRP A 92 -5.71 2.51 -8.58
C TRP A 92 -5.97 1.11 -7.99
N LEU A 93 -7.16 0.86 -7.44
CA LEU A 93 -7.53 -0.44 -6.88
C LEU A 93 -7.51 -1.55 -7.94
N TYR A 94 -8.02 -1.26 -9.14
CA TYR A 94 -7.95 -2.19 -10.26
C TYR A 94 -6.49 -2.47 -10.66
N SER A 95 -5.69 -1.43 -10.81
CA SER A 95 -4.28 -1.55 -11.16
C SER A 95 -3.51 -2.35 -10.11
N ALA A 96 -3.76 -2.12 -8.82
CA ALA A 96 -3.19 -2.87 -7.72
C ALA A 96 -3.59 -4.37 -7.76
N LEU A 97 -4.85 -4.68 -8.10
CA LEU A 97 -5.32 -6.06 -8.28
C LEU A 97 -4.61 -6.78 -9.45
N LYS A 98 -4.24 -6.05 -10.49
CA LYS A 98 -3.58 -6.61 -11.68
C LYS A 98 -2.06 -6.59 -11.60
N ASP A 99 -1.48 -5.78 -10.70
CA ASP A 99 -0.03 -5.65 -10.54
C ASP A 99 0.60 -6.92 -9.95
N SER A 100 1.46 -7.54 -10.72
CA SER A 100 2.24 -8.70 -10.28
C SER A 100 3.53 -8.34 -9.54
N SER A 101 3.89 -7.05 -9.50
CA SER A 101 5.07 -6.50 -8.80
C SER A 101 4.72 -6.01 -7.39
N ALA A 102 5.71 -5.47 -6.69
CA ALA A 102 5.51 -4.81 -5.40
C ALA A 102 5.17 -3.30 -5.54
N GLN A 103 5.06 -2.76 -6.76
CA GLN A 103 4.99 -1.32 -6.99
C GLN A 103 3.82 -0.65 -6.28
N HIS A 104 2.59 -1.17 -6.44
CA HIS A 104 1.40 -0.58 -5.78
C HIS A 104 1.44 -0.73 -4.26
N LYS A 105 2.03 -1.81 -3.75
CA LYS A 105 2.20 -2.00 -2.29
C LYS A 105 3.17 -0.98 -1.71
N ILE A 106 4.29 -0.73 -2.39
CA ILE A 106 5.27 0.28 -2.00
C ILE A 106 4.69 1.69 -2.19
N ALA A 107 4.01 1.98 -3.29
CA ALA A 107 3.35 3.26 -3.50
C ALA A 107 2.34 3.58 -2.38
N TYR A 108 1.58 2.59 -1.92
CA TYR A 108 0.69 2.78 -0.77
C TYR A 108 1.46 2.98 0.55
N PHE A 109 2.59 2.30 0.74
CA PHE A 109 3.49 2.59 1.85
C PHE A 109 4.00 4.03 1.82
N LEU A 110 4.37 4.55 0.65
CA LEU A 110 4.77 5.94 0.50
C LEU A 110 3.62 6.92 0.83
N HIS A 111 2.36 6.56 0.51
CA HIS A 111 1.21 7.34 0.97
C HIS A 111 1.11 7.39 2.50
N ILE A 112 1.43 6.32 3.20
CA ILE A 112 1.45 6.31 4.67
C ILE A 112 2.58 7.19 5.24
N LEU A 113 3.67 7.36 4.50
CA LEU A 113 4.78 8.25 4.89
C LEU A 113 4.45 9.74 4.65
N PHE A 114 3.78 10.05 3.53
CA PHE A 114 3.50 11.41 3.05
C PHE A 114 1.99 11.57 2.81
N VAL A 115 1.23 11.51 3.88
CA VAL A 115 -0.23 11.48 3.87
C VAL A 115 -0.84 12.71 3.21
N THR A 116 -1.85 12.49 2.36
CA THR A 116 -2.83 13.49 1.93
C THR A 116 -4.23 12.92 2.01
N ASP A 117 -5.26 13.77 1.89
CA ASP A 117 -6.63 13.34 1.68
C ASP A 117 -6.99 13.27 0.18
N ASP A 118 -8.21 12.82 -0.13
CA ASP A 118 -8.75 12.66 -1.48
C ASP A 118 -9.88 13.67 -1.77
N ASN A 119 -9.87 14.82 -1.09
CA ASN A 119 -10.96 15.81 -1.11
C ASN A 119 -10.78 16.93 -2.16
N ALA A 120 -9.83 16.77 -3.08
CA ALA A 120 -9.59 17.75 -4.15
C ALA A 120 -10.10 17.25 -5.51
N SER A 121 -9.61 17.88 -6.58
CA SER A 121 -9.96 17.47 -7.93
C SER A 121 -9.35 16.11 -8.28
N PHE A 122 -10.01 15.39 -9.17
CA PHE A 122 -9.53 14.12 -9.73
C PHE A 122 -8.06 14.21 -10.18
N TRP A 123 -7.67 15.23 -10.93
CA TRP A 123 -6.32 15.34 -11.49
C TRP A 123 -5.23 15.47 -10.43
N THR A 124 -5.45 16.28 -9.38
CA THR A 124 -4.44 16.42 -8.32
C THR A 124 -4.32 15.15 -7.48
N ASN A 125 -5.42 14.42 -7.27
CA ASN A 125 -5.43 13.13 -6.59
C ASN A 125 -4.72 12.05 -7.42
N TYR A 126 -4.98 12.02 -8.73
CA TYR A 126 -4.29 11.12 -9.67
C TYR A 126 -2.79 11.41 -9.71
N ASP A 127 -2.39 12.68 -9.86
CA ASP A 127 -0.98 13.09 -9.92
C ASP A 127 -0.21 12.74 -8.66
N TYR A 128 -0.84 12.89 -7.51
CA TYR A 128 -0.26 12.45 -6.24
C TYR A 128 -0.01 10.94 -6.23
N LYS A 129 -0.99 10.12 -6.63
CA LYS A 129 -0.84 8.66 -6.69
C LYS A 129 0.24 8.23 -7.70
N GLU A 130 0.31 8.90 -8.86
CA GLU A 130 1.35 8.66 -9.85
C GLU A 130 2.75 9.07 -9.36
N LEU A 131 2.88 10.16 -8.60
CA LEU A 131 4.14 10.55 -7.99
C LEU A 131 4.65 9.48 -7.01
N LEU A 132 3.76 8.92 -6.19
CA LEU A 132 4.10 7.82 -5.29
C LEU A 132 4.47 6.54 -6.08
N ARG A 133 3.75 6.22 -7.14
CA ARG A 133 4.04 5.08 -7.99
C ARG A 133 5.38 5.23 -8.71
N PHE A 134 5.70 6.42 -9.22
CA PHE A 134 7.00 6.74 -9.81
C PHE A 134 8.15 6.51 -8.81
N HIS A 135 7.99 6.97 -7.57
CA HIS A 135 9.00 6.84 -6.52
C HIS A 135 8.98 5.51 -5.76
N ALA A 136 8.12 4.55 -6.14
CA ALA A 136 8.10 3.24 -5.50
C ALA A 136 9.45 2.49 -5.60
N GLY A 137 10.24 2.78 -6.63
CA GLY A 137 11.60 2.25 -6.81
C GLY A 137 12.71 3.28 -6.57
N GLY A 138 12.39 4.45 -6.05
CA GLY A 138 13.29 5.59 -5.97
C GLY A 138 13.78 5.95 -4.55
N SER A 139 14.33 7.15 -4.46
CA SER A 139 14.82 7.73 -3.21
C SER A 139 13.69 8.43 -2.44
N LEU A 140 13.54 8.11 -1.15
CA LEU A 140 12.66 8.82 -0.22
C LEU A 140 13.02 10.30 -0.08
N LYS A 141 14.31 10.64 -0.23
CA LYS A 141 14.80 12.01 -0.18
C LYS A 141 14.34 12.80 -1.41
N GLU A 142 14.42 12.20 -2.59
CA GLU A 142 13.90 12.79 -3.83
C GLU A 142 12.37 12.92 -3.78
N LEU A 143 11.69 11.91 -3.24
CA LEU A 143 10.24 12.00 -3.03
C LEU A 143 9.90 13.17 -2.08
N ALA A 144 10.63 13.36 -0.97
CA ALA A 144 10.41 14.45 -0.04
C ALA A 144 10.53 15.83 -0.72
N PHE A 145 11.48 16.00 -1.64
CA PHE A 145 11.62 17.21 -2.44
C PHE A 145 10.41 17.44 -3.38
N ARG A 146 9.97 16.39 -4.08
CA ARG A 146 8.89 16.52 -5.08
C ARG A 146 7.52 16.60 -4.44
N ILE A 147 7.29 15.88 -3.35
CA ILE A 147 6.01 15.92 -2.64
C ILE A 147 5.72 17.28 -2.02
N THR A 148 6.77 18.01 -1.61
CA THR A 148 6.66 19.40 -1.12
C THR A 148 6.10 20.34 -2.19
N GLN A 149 6.32 20.04 -3.46
CA GLN A 149 5.86 20.82 -4.60
C GLN A 149 4.61 20.23 -5.26
N ASN A 150 4.14 19.07 -4.80
CA ASN A 150 2.98 18.40 -5.39
C ASN A 150 1.69 19.20 -5.12
N PRO A 151 0.85 19.47 -6.14
CA PRO A 151 -0.36 20.27 -5.99
C PRO A 151 -1.32 19.76 -4.92
N ARG A 152 -1.47 18.41 -4.77
CA ARG A 152 -2.34 17.85 -3.73
C ARG A 152 -1.80 18.16 -2.33
N MET A 153 -0.50 17.97 -2.10
CA MET A 153 0.15 18.25 -0.83
C MET A 153 0.11 19.76 -0.49
N LEU A 154 0.36 20.61 -1.46
CA LEU A 154 0.26 22.06 -1.30
C LEU A 154 -1.12 22.50 -0.82
N ILE A 155 -2.19 21.91 -1.36
CA ILE A 155 -3.58 22.17 -0.94
C ILE A 155 -3.83 21.58 0.45
N PHE A 156 -3.50 20.32 0.67
CA PHE A 156 -3.84 19.57 1.87
C PHE A 156 -3.34 20.24 3.17
N LEU A 157 -2.11 20.73 3.15
CA LEU A 157 -1.48 21.38 4.31
C LEU A 157 -1.36 22.90 4.19
N ASN A 158 -2.12 23.51 3.27
CA ASN A 158 -2.20 24.98 3.07
C ASN A 158 -0.84 25.65 2.79
N ASN A 159 0.13 24.91 2.22
CA ASN A 159 1.42 25.50 1.87
C ASN A 159 1.33 26.38 0.62
N ASN A 160 0.29 26.19 -0.22
CA ASN A 160 0.02 27.03 -1.40
C ASN A 160 -0.28 28.50 -1.07
N VAL A 161 -0.58 28.82 0.20
CA VAL A 161 -0.83 30.18 0.72
C VAL A 161 0.20 30.61 1.75
N ASN A 162 1.35 29.93 1.83
CA ASN A 162 2.45 30.26 2.72
C ASN A 162 3.28 31.42 2.14
N LEU A 163 3.22 32.57 2.78
CA LEU A 163 3.82 33.84 2.30
C LEU A 163 4.89 34.32 3.25
N SER A 164 5.91 35.03 2.73
CA SER A 164 7.00 35.62 3.51
C SER A 164 6.53 36.61 4.56
N THR A 165 5.41 37.30 4.32
CA THR A 165 4.81 38.26 5.27
C THR A 165 4.07 37.60 6.43
N SER A 166 3.69 36.34 6.28
CA SER A 166 2.99 35.53 7.29
C SER A 166 3.29 34.05 7.07
N PRO A 167 4.47 33.53 7.47
CA PRO A 167 4.84 32.14 7.25
C PRO A 167 3.89 31.18 7.96
N ASN A 168 3.33 30.26 7.18
CA ASN A 168 2.40 29.22 7.65
C ASN A 168 3.18 27.99 8.10
N GLN A 169 3.06 27.63 9.38
CA GLN A 169 3.81 26.54 9.98
C GLN A 169 3.18 25.14 9.76
N ASN A 170 1.97 25.05 9.19
CA ASN A 170 1.25 23.79 9.12
C ASN A 170 2.05 22.70 8.39
N TYR A 171 2.41 22.95 7.13
CA TYR A 171 3.22 21.99 6.37
C TYR A 171 4.61 21.76 6.98
N ALA A 172 5.26 22.83 7.46
CA ALA A 172 6.58 22.74 8.08
C ALA A 172 6.57 21.81 9.30
N ARG A 173 5.56 21.94 10.14
CA ARG A 173 5.38 21.09 11.32
C ARG A 173 5.18 19.64 10.93
N GLU A 174 4.24 19.34 10.03
CA GLU A 174 3.97 17.98 9.60
C GLU A 174 5.16 17.36 8.86
N PHE A 175 5.91 18.16 8.10
CA PHE A 175 7.12 17.70 7.42
C PHE A 175 8.19 17.20 8.39
N LEU A 176 8.42 17.91 9.49
CA LEU A 176 9.35 17.48 10.54
C LEU A 176 8.74 16.38 11.42
N GLU A 177 7.50 16.58 11.89
CA GLU A 177 6.87 15.79 12.92
C GLU A 177 6.39 14.41 12.45
N LEU A 178 5.84 14.33 11.22
CA LEU A 178 5.20 13.12 10.71
C LEU A 178 5.89 12.52 9.47
N PHE A 179 6.40 13.37 8.58
CA PHE A 179 6.84 12.89 7.28
C PHE A 179 8.32 12.52 7.25
N THR A 180 9.15 13.11 8.11
CA THR A 180 10.61 12.90 8.07
C THR A 180 11.19 12.43 9.41
N ILE A 181 11.80 13.35 10.20
CA ILE A 181 12.64 13.01 11.36
C ILE A 181 11.84 12.53 12.59
N LEU A 182 10.54 12.89 12.69
CA LEU A 182 9.67 12.68 13.86
C LEU A 182 10.13 13.46 15.11
N LYS A 183 9.26 13.53 16.13
CA LYS A 183 9.50 14.35 17.33
C LYS A 183 10.70 13.89 18.15
N GLY A 184 10.80 12.61 18.41
CA GLY A 184 11.62 12.10 19.52
C GLY A 184 11.03 12.48 20.89
N PRO A 185 11.74 12.18 22.00
CA PRO A 185 11.36 12.59 23.35
C PRO A 185 11.20 14.10 23.49
N GLN A 186 10.16 14.52 24.21
CA GLN A 186 9.97 15.95 24.52
C GLN A 186 10.95 16.37 25.63
N ILE A 187 11.64 17.51 25.42
CA ILE A 187 12.61 18.06 26.36
C ILE A 187 12.13 19.38 27.00
N ALA A 188 11.20 20.09 26.34
CA ALA A 188 10.51 21.28 26.86
C ALA A 188 9.22 21.49 26.05
N THR A 189 8.36 22.43 26.47
CA THR A 189 7.13 22.74 25.74
C THR A 189 7.46 23.14 24.30
N GLY A 190 6.93 22.39 23.32
CA GLY A 190 7.18 22.59 21.89
C GLY A 190 8.57 22.15 21.40
N ASN A 191 9.48 21.75 22.30
CA ASN A 191 10.83 21.30 21.95
C ASN A 191 11.01 19.81 22.19
N TYR A 192 11.60 19.16 21.21
CA TYR A 192 11.87 17.72 21.18
C TYR A 192 13.36 17.46 20.93
N THR A 193 13.80 16.23 21.14
CA THR A 193 15.21 15.89 20.88
C THR A 193 15.61 16.03 19.42
N ASN A 194 14.67 15.88 18.49
CA ASN A 194 14.95 15.86 17.07
C ASN A 194 14.76 17.23 16.39
N TYR A 195 13.93 18.10 16.95
CA TYR A 195 13.72 19.48 16.49
C TYR A 195 13.08 20.35 17.58
N THR A 196 13.14 21.65 17.39
CA THR A 196 12.53 22.65 18.27
C THR A 196 11.44 23.45 17.55
N GLU A 197 10.64 24.22 18.31
CA GLU A 197 9.65 25.14 17.72
C GLU A 197 10.31 26.19 16.81
N THR A 198 11.52 26.62 17.13
CA THR A 198 12.31 27.53 16.27
C THR A 198 12.59 26.86 14.91
N ASP A 199 12.89 25.56 14.88
CA ASP A 199 13.14 24.84 13.62
C ASP A 199 11.87 24.79 12.76
N VAL A 200 10.69 24.61 13.36
CA VAL A 200 9.40 24.67 12.63
C VAL A 200 9.19 26.06 12.02
N GLN A 201 9.51 27.14 12.76
CA GLN A 201 9.41 28.49 12.23
C GLN A 201 10.38 28.74 11.07
N GLN A 202 11.63 28.28 11.19
CA GLN A 202 12.61 28.43 10.10
C GLN A 202 12.21 27.58 8.88
N ALA A 203 11.71 26.36 9.08
CA ALA A 203 11.19 25.52 8.02
C ALA A 203 9.98 26.17 7.31
N ALA A 204 9.07 26.80 8.05
CA ALA A 204 7.95 27.54 7.45
C ALA A 204 8.43 28.68 6.53
N ARG A 205 9.52 29.35 6.89
CA ARG A 205 10.17 30.41 6.05
C ARG A 205 10.80 29.83 4.78
N VAL A 206 11.48 28.65 4.87
CA VAL A 206 11.99 27.92 3.69
C VAL A 206 10.86 27.59 2.73
N LEU A 207 9.71 27.23 3.25
CA LEU A 207 8.56 26.72 2.49
C LEU A 207 7.63 27.83 1.96
N THR A 208 7.95 29.12 2.18
CA THR A 208 7.20 30.22 1.60
C THR A 208 7.34 30.28 0.08
N GLY A 209 6.34 30.80 -0.60
CA GLY A 209 6.35 31.03 -2.04
C GLY A 209 6.07 29.80 -2.92
N PHE A 210 6.05 28.58 -2.37
CA PHE A 210 5.57 27.41 -3.11
C PHE A 210 4.05 27.46 -3.25
N SER A 211 3.56 27.43 -4.48
CA SER A 211 2.15 27.66 -4.79
C SER A 211 1.67 26.81 -5.96
N LEU A 212 0.37 26.80 -6.16
CA LEU A 212 -0.20 26.17 -7.34
C LEU A 212 0.11 27.02 -8.59
N THR A 213 0.38 26.37 -9.70
CA THR A 213 0.16 26.97 -11.02
C THR A 213 -1.33 27.27 -11.12
N SER A 214 -1.71 28.45 -11.57
CA SER A 214 -3.12 28.86 -11.59
C SER A 214 -3.96 27.82 -12.33
N SER A 215 -5.02 27.33 -11.68
CA SER A 215 -5.97 26.39 -12.24
C SER A 215 -5.42 25.01 -12.66
N VAL A 216 -4.20 24.60 -12.26
CA VAL A 216 -3.61 23.29 -12.60
C VAL A 216 -4.53 22.10 -12.26
N HIS A 217 -5.43 22.27 -11.33
CA HIS A 217 -6.41 21.28 -10.90
C HIS A 217 -7.71 21.31 -11.70
N LEU A 218 -7.92 22.32 -12.56
CA LEU A 218 -9.14 22.54 -13.34
C LEU A 218 -8.86 22.76 -14.84
N ASP A 219 -7.63 23.11 -15.22
CA ASP A 219 -7.25 23.51 -16.58
C ASP A 219 -6.15 22.60 -17.13
N LYS A 220 -6.46 21.90 -18.24
CA LYS A 220 -5.53 20.98 -18.88
C LYS A 220 -4.26 21.66 -19.42
N THR A 221 -4.36 22.90 -19.89
CA THR A 221 -3.21 23.65 -20.44
C THR A 221 -2.25 24.01 -19.32
N ALA A 222 -2.77 24.53 -18.20
CA ALA A 222 -1.98 24.80 -17.01
C ALA A 222 -1.30 23.52 -16.50
N ARG A 223 -2.01 22.38 -16.49
CA ARG A 223 -1.48 21.08 -16.13
C ARG A 223 -0.32 20.64 -17.04
N LEU A 224 -0.48 20.68 -18.36
CA LEU A 224 0.54 20.29 -19.33
C LEU A 224 1.77 21.22 -19.34
N ASN A 225 1.59 22.48 -18.96
CA ASN A 225 2.68 23.44 -18.83
C ASN A 225 3.43 23.39 -17.48
N SER A 226 2.95 22.58 -16.53
CA SER A 226 3.53 22.45 -15.18
C SER A 226 4.22 21.11 -14.92
N LEU A 227 4.53 20.36 -15.97
CA LEU A 227 5.15 19.04 -15.84
C LEU A 227 6.58 19.15 -15.28
N ASP A 228 6.88 18.36 -14.26
CA ASP A 228 8.25 18.15 -13.78
C ASP A 228 9.06 17.40 -14.85
N PRO A 229 10.26 17.87 -15.23
CA PRO A 229 11.02 17.29 -16.34
C PRO A 229 11.55 15.87 -16.08
N VAL A 230 11.57 15.42 -14.83
CA VAL A 230 12.05 14.07 -14.44
C VAL A 230 10.89 13.09 -14.34
N THR A 231 9.81 13.49 -13.69
CA THR A 231 8.67 12.58 -13.43
C THR A 231 7.59 12.66 -14.51
N ASN A 232 7.58 13.72 -15.31
CA ASN A 232 6.50 14.04 -16.25
C ASN A 232 5.11 14.14 -15.57
N ILE A 233 5.10 14.52 -14.28
CA ILE A 233 3.90 14.71 -13.47
C ILE A 233 3.79 16.21 -13.13
N PRO A 234 2.58 16.81 -13.12
CA PRO A 234 2.39 18.20 -12.75
C PRO A 234 2.93 18.54 -11.36
N THR A 235 3.63 19.66 -11.28
CA THR A 235 4.21 20.19 -10.05
C THR A 235 3.74 21.62 -9.79
N GLY A 236 3.84 22.09 -8.55
CA GLY A 236 3.61 23.48 -8.21
C GLY A 236 4.69 24.42 -8.77
N GLN A 237 4.44 25.71 -8.66
CA GLN A 237 5.36 26.76 -9.05
C GLN A 237 5.95 27.47 -7.83
N VAL A 238 7.05 28.19 -8.04
CA VAL A 238 7.62 29.11 -7.07
C VAL A 238 7.19 30.54 -7.43
N LYS A 239 6.54 31.23 -6.49
CA LYS A 239 6.24 32.68 -6.55
C LYS A 239 7.34 33.43 -5.82
N VAL A 240 8.37 33.85 -6.56
CA VAL A 240 9.59 34.48 -6.03
C VAL A 240 9.29 35.69 -5.14
N ASN A 241 8.31 36.51 -5.52
CA ASN A 241 7.94 37.75 -4.80
C ASN A 241 7.23 37.47 -3.46
N THR A 242 6.86 36.25 -3.16
CA THR A 242 6.22 35.84 -1.90
C THR A 242 7.10 34.94 -1.05
N HIS A 243 8.33 34.66 -1.50
CA HIS A 243 9.30 33.88 -0.77
C HIS A 243 10.11 34.71 0.21
N ASP A 244 10.49 34.16 1.36
CA ASP A 244 11.37 34.75 2.35
C ASP A 244 12.84 34.60 1.93
N THR A 245 13.48 35.66 1.52
CA THR A 245 14.86 35.69 1.03
C THR A 245 15.93 35.77 2.14
N GLY A 246 15.52 35.88 3.41
CA GLY A 246 16.45 35.94 4.56
C GLY A 246 17.07 34.55 4.86
N THR A 247 18.25 34.58 5.49
CA THR A 247 18.88 33.36 6.01
C THR A 247 18.01 32.69 7.08
N LYS A 248 17.92 31.37 7.06
CA LYS A 248 17.22 30.54 8.03
C LYS A 248 18.25 29.80 8.87
N THR A 249 18.27 30.03 10.18
CA THR A 249 19.20 29.39 11.11
C THR A 249 18.45 28.41 11.99
N PHE A 250 18.82 27.13 11.89
CA PHE A 250 18.23 26.04 12.63
C PHE A 250 18.94 25.82 13.96
N SER A 251 18.29 25.13 14.89
CA SER A 251 18.79 24.88 16.24
C SER A 251 19.98 23.92 16.30
N SER A 252 20.48 23.70 17.51
CA SER A 252 21.54 22.69 17.77
C SER A 252 21.11 21.26 17.41
N ALA A 253 19.81 20.96 17.35
CA ALA A 253 19.30 19.68 16.84
C ALA A 253 19.76 19.41 15.39
N PHE A 254 19.95 20.48 14.61
CA PHE A 254 20.50 20.44 13.26
C PHE A 254 21.91 21.05 13.17
N GLY A 255 22.67 21.02 14.27
CA GLY A 255 24.06 21.53 14.30
C GLY A 255 24.18 23.02 14.10
N ASN A 256 23.17 23.82 14.42
CA ASN A 256 23.09 25.27 14.19
C ASN A 256 23.31 25.65 12.72
N GLN A 257 22.86 24.80 11.79
CA GLN A 257 23.04 25.04 10.36
C GLN A 257 22.27 26.27 9.89
N ALA A 258 22.94 27.11 9.11
CA ALA A 258 22.32 28.25 8.41
C ALA A 258 22.15 27.93 6.93
N ILE A 259 20.96 28.24 6.39
CA ILE A 259 20.61 28.06 4.97
C ILE A 259 20.32 29.44 4.39
N SER A 260 21.06 29.83 3.36
CA SER A 260 20.86 31.11 2.67
C SER A 260 19.54 31.12 1.91
N GLY A 261 18.79 32.19 1.99
CA GLY A 261 17.53 32.38 1.27
C GLY A 261 17.72 32.55 -0.24
N GLY A 262 16.86 31.93 -1.02
CA GLY A 262 16.82 32.07 -2.47
C GLY A 262 16.06 33.32 -2.92
N ASN A 263 16.38 33.83 -4.11
CA ASN A 263 15.72 35.00 -4.71
C ASN A 263 15.35 34.80 -6.20
N THR A 264 15.48 33.57 -6.70
CA THR A 264 15.05 33.11 -8.03
C THR A 264 14.41 31.75 -7.89
N ASP A 265 13.64 31.26 -8.88
CA ASP A 265 13.06 29.92 -8.87
C ASP A 265 14.12 28.85 -8.58
N ALA A 266 15.25 28.92 -9.27
CA ALA A 266 16.33 27.95 -9.11
C ALA A 266 16.98 27.99 -7.72
N THR A 267 17.23 29.18 -7.16
CA THR A 267 17.87 29.31 -5.85
C THR A 267 16.91 29.00 -4.70
N ILE A 268 15.61 29.22 -4.85
CA ILE A 268 14.57 28.83 -3.88
C ILE A 268 14.43 27.29 -3.86
N LYS A 269 14.45 26.64 -5.02
CA LYS A 269 14.48 25.17 -5.09
C LYS A 269 15.78 24.59 -4.52
N ALA A 270 16.91 25.25 -4.70
CA ALA A 270 18.18 24.86 -4.08
C ALA A 270 18.16 25.04 -2.55
N GLU A 271 17.52 26.09 -2.04
CA GLU A 271 17.27 26.28 -0.61
C GLU A 271 16.42 25.14 -0.02
N LEU A 272 15.31 24.77 -0.69
CA LEU A 272 14.49 23.63 -0.31
C LEU A 272 15.32 22.32 -0.30
N GLN A 273 16.18 22.11 -1.32
CA GLN A 273 17.05 20.94 -1.36
C GLN A 273 18.05 20.93 -0.20
N ASN A 274 18.62 22.06 0.17
CA ASN A 274 19.52 22.20 1.32
C ASN A 274 18.80 21.90 2.65
N PHE A 275 17.57 22.38 2.81
CA PHE A 275 16.72 22.06 3.96
C PHE A 275 16.45 20.54 4.06
N ILE A 276 16.07 19.91 2.96
CA ILE A 276 15.86 18.46 2.93
C ILE A 276 17.17 17.72 3.22
N ASN A 277 18.29 18.14 2.63
CA ASN A 277 19.60 17.54 2.89
C ASN A 277 19.95 17.60 4.38
N MET A 278 19.70 18.71 5.06
CA MET A 278 19.93 18.89 6.48
C MET A 278 19.15 17.85 7.32
N ILE A 279 17.87 17.66 7.02
CA ILE A 279 17.00 16.68 7.73
C ILE A 279 17.45 15.24 7.43
N PHE A 280 17.73 14.92 6.18
CA PHE A 280 18.11 13.58 5.76
C PHE A 280 19.55 13.20 6.16
N ASN A 281 20.37 14.17 6.58
CA ASN A 281 21.67 13.90 7.19
C ASN A 281 21.56 13.43 8.65
N GLN A 282 20.40 13.59 9.29
CA GLN A 282 20.17 13.11 10.65
C GLN A 282 19.93 11.59 10.66
N ASP A 283 20.60 10.86 11.57
CA ASP A 283 20.45 9.41 11.68
C ASP A 283 19.03 9.01 12.09
N GLU A 284 18.37 9.85 12.91
CA GLU A 284 16.98 9.59 13.30
C GLU A 284 16.00 9.64 12.14
N THR A 285 16.25 10.41 11.08
CA THR A 285 15.44 10.39 9.85
C THR A 285 15.49 9.00 9.19
N ALA A 286 16.67 8.42 9.04
CA ALA A 286 16.81 7.08 8.47
C ALA A 286 16.17 6.01 9.36
N LYS A 287 16.38 6.08 10.68
CA LYS A 287 15.73 5.15 11.64
C LYS A 287 14.21 5.29 11.62
N ALA A 288 13.68 6.53 11.52
CA ALA A 288 12.25 6.78 11.43
C ALA A 288 11.61 6.10 10.20
N TYR A 289 12.25 6.17 9.05
CA TYR A 289 11.80 5.45 7.86
C TYR A 289 11.91 3.93 8.01
N CYS A 290 13.04 3.42 8.56
CA CYS A 290 13.22 1.99 8.74
C CYS A 290 12.24 1.39 9.75
N ARG A 291 11.91 2.09 10.86
CA ARG A 291 10.88 1.66 11.82
C ARG A 291 9.51 1.57 11.16
N ARG A 292 9.13 2.54 10.31
CA ARG A 292 7.86 2.52 9.55
C ARG A 292 7.84 1.44 8.49
N MET A 293 8.94 1.24 7.76
CA MET A 293 9.13 0.15 6.81
C MET A 293 8.98 -1.22 7.49
N TYR A 294 9.62 -1.41 8.62
CA TYR A 294 9.53 -2.63 9.41
C TYR A 294 8.08 -2.91 9.85
N ARG A 295 7.38 -1.89 10.41
CA ARG A 295 5.98 -2.03 10.82
C ARG A 295 5.01 -2.32 9.68
N TYR A 296 5.30 -1.86 8.50
CA TYR A 296 4.44 -2.08 7.34
C TYR A 296 4.64 -3.44 6.69
N PHE A 297 5.89 -3.90 6.58
CA PHE A 297 6.23 -5.11 5.82
C PHE A 297 6.51 -6.34 6.70
N VAL A 298 6.87 -6.16 7.98
CA VAL A 298 7.36 -7.26 8.81
C VAL A 298 6.48 -7.47 10.03
N ARG A 299 6.45 -6.53 10.97
CA ARG A 299 5.78 -6.72 12.26
C ARG A 299 5.50 -5.39 12.97
N ARG A 300 4.37 -5.31 13.71
CA ARG A 300 3.97 -4.07 14.41
C ARG A 300 4.91 -3.64 15.55
N LEU A 301 5.43 -4.56 16.33
CA LEU A 301 6.23 -4.25 17.51
C LEU A 301 7.73 -4.29 17.17
N ILE A 302 8.44 -3.29 17.68
CA ILE A 302 9.89 -3.18 17.61
C ILE A 302 10.40 -3.24 19.03
N THR A 303 11.09 -4.33 19.39
CA THR A 303 11.77 -4.48 20.68
C THR A 303 13.15 -3.82 20.63
N PRO A 304 13.83 -3.62 21.79
CA PRO A 304 15.21 -3.13 21.77
C PRO A 304 16.17 -4.00 20.95
N GLU A 305 15.96 -5.31 20.91
CA GLU A 305 16.76 -6.25 20.12
C GLU A 305 16.55 -6.05 18.63
N ILE A 306 15.29 -5.84 18.19
CA ILE A 306 14.95 -5.51 16.80
C ILE A 306 15.49 -4.12 16.43
N GLU A 307 15.37 -3.14 17.33
CA GLU A 307 15.93 -1.81 17.10
C GLU A 307 17.43 -1.89 16.82
N ASN A 308 18.19 -2.61 17.67
CA ASN A 308 19.64 -2.70 17.53
C ASN A 308 20.10 -3.66 16.42
N GLY A 309 19.41 -4.79 16.25
CA GLY A 309 19.82 -5.84 15.28
C GLY A 309 19.32 -5.63 13.86
N ILE A 310 18.21 -4.90 13.69
CA ILE A 310 17.55 -4.69 12.40
C ILE A 310 17.51 -3.20 12.02
N ILE A 311 16.90 -2.35 12.87
CA ILE A 311 16.59 -0.96 12.48
C ILE A 311 17.84 -0.12 12.33
N VAL A 312 18.76 -0.17 13.30
CA VAL A 312 20.00 0.63 13.26
C VAL A 312 20.87 0.28 12.05
N PRO A 313 21.23 -1.00 11.79
CA PRO A 313 22.04 -1.33 10.61
C PRO A 313 21.30 -1.08 9.29
N LEU A 314 19.98 -1.28 9.21
CA LEU A 314 19.19 -0.99 8.03
C LEU A 314 19.17 0.53 7.74
N ALA A 315 19.05 1.37 8.78
CA ALA A 315 19.07 2.82 8.65
C ALA A 315 20.43 3.34 8.17
N ALA A 316 21.52 2.76 8.63
CA ALA A 316 22.86 3.08 8.15
C ALA A 316 22.99 2.77 6.64
N SER A 317 22.52 1.61 6.19
CA SER A 317 22.49 1.23 4.77
C SER A 317 21.57 2.16 3.95
N LEU A 318 20.35 2.42 4.42
CA LEU A 318 19.40 3.32 3.73
C LEU A 318 20.00 4.71 3.50
N LYS A 319 20.70 5.26 4.52
CA LYS A 319 21.36 6.56 4.42
C LYS A 319 22.54 6.51 3.44
N ALA A 320 23.36 5.46 3.47
CA ALA A 320 24.49 5.25 2.56
C ALA A 320 24.03 5.13 1.10
N ASP A 321 22.87 4.51 0.85
CA ASP A 321 22.25 4.35 -0.47
C ASP A 321 21.40 5.58 -0.90
N ASN A 322 21.66 6.75 -0.32
CA ASN A 322 20.92 7.99 -0.59
C ASN A 322 19.40 7.83 -0.47
N TYR A 323 18.98 7.08 0.53
CA TYR A 323 17.57 6.78 0.82
C TYR A 323 16.82 6.05 -0.30
N ASN A 324 17.51 5.30 -1.16
CA ASN A 324 16.87 4.41 -2.11
C ASN A 324 16.16 3.28 -1.35
N ILE A 325 14.84 3.16 -1.56
CA ILE A 325 14.01 2.22 -0.80
C ILE A 325 14.27 0.75 -1.17
N ILE A 326 14.64 0.45 -2.41
CA ILE A 326 14.74 -0.93 -2.91
C ILE A 326 15.90 -1.73 -2.26
N PRO A 327 17.14 -1.21 -2.13
CA PRO A 327 18.19 -1.92 -1.42
C PRO A 327 17.82 -2.21 0.04
N ALA A 328 17.18 -1.24 0.73
CA ALA A 328 16.75 -1.41 2.11
C ALA A 328 15.64 -2.48 2.25
N LEU A 329 14.61 -2.43 1.39
CA LEU A 329 13.57 -3.47 1.35
C LEU A 329 14.14 -4.83 0.99
N THR A 330 15.06 -4.90 0.03
CA THR A 330 15.72 -6.16 -0.34
C THR A 330 16.45 -6.76 0.85
N THR A 331 17.22 -5.95 1.58
CA THR A 331 17.98 -6.39 2.75
C THR A 331 17.05 -6.88 3.87
N LEU A 332 15.97 -6.15 4.13
CA LEU A 332 14.98 -6.49 5.16
C LEU A 332 14.22 -7.78 4.81
N LEU A 333 13.67 -7.87 3.60
CA LEU A 333 12.77 -8.95 3.17
C LEU A 333 13.49 -10.24 2.73
N LYS A 334 14.82 -10.23 2.56
CA LYS A 334 15.60 -11.46 2.39
C LYS A 334 16.19 -11.98 3.68
N SER A 335 16.05 -11.27 4.80
CA SER A 335 16.64 -11.67 6.08
C SER A 335 15.98 -12.94 6.63
N LYS A 336 16.74 -13.77 7.35
CA LYS A 336 16.21 -14.91 8.09
C LYS A 336 15.15 -14.48 9.11
N HIS A 337 15.29 -13.29 9.69
CA HIS A 337 14.31 -12.71 10.59
C HIS A 337 12.92 -12.57 9.95
N PHE A 338 12.85 -12.14 8.69
CA PHE A 338 11.58 -12.03 7.97
C PHE A 338 10.86 -13.38 7.78
N TYR A 339 11.60 -14.50 7.81
CA TYR A 339 11.07 -15.86 7.64
C TYR A 339 11.05 -16.68 8.93
N ASP A 340 11.27 -16.06 10.09
CA ASP A 340 11.36 -16.73 11.40
C ASP A 340 12.39 -17.89 11.43
N GLU A 341 13.54 -17.72 10.75
CA GLU A 341 14.60 -18.72 10.61
C GLU A 341 15.91 -18.34 11.34
N GLU A 342 15.93 -17.24 12.11
CA GLU A 342 17.14 -16.77 12.78
C GLU A 342 17.41 -17.47 14.12
N ASP A 343 16.37 -17.87 14.85
CA ASP A 343 16.48 -18.55 16.14
C ASP A 343 15.19 -19.31 16.51
N SER A 344 15.12 -19.85 17.72
CA SER A 344 13.96 -20.58 18.23
C SER A 344 13.03 -19.74 19.13
N ILE A 345 13.22 -18.42 19.18
CA ILE A 345 12.39 -17.52 19.99
C ILE A 345 11.04 -17.33 19.29
N THR A 346 9.95 -17.67 19.97
CA THR A 346 8.58 -17.54 19.41
C THR A 346 7.93 -16.20 19.70
N GLY A 347 8.52 -15.37 20.57
CA GLY A 347 7.97 -14.07 20.97
C GLY A 347 8.08 -12.96 19.91
N ASP A 348 8.94 -13.12 18.92
CA ASP A 348 9.21 -12.15 17.85
C ASP A 348 8.84 -12.63 16.43
N GLN A 349 8.04 -13.69 16.32
CA GLN A 349 7.55 -14.22 15.06
C GLN A 349 6.94 -13.15 14.16
N THR A 350 7.24 -13.23 12.87
CA THR A 350 6.78 -12.33 11.82
C THR A 350 5.65 -12.95 11.00
N ILE A 351 5.69 -14.28 10.80
CA ILE A 351 4.71 -15.04 10.03
C ILE A 351 3.36 -15.06 10.78
N GLY A 352 2.29 -14.65 10.11
CA GLY A 352 0.93 -14.63 10.68
C GLY A 352 0.69 -13.58 11.79
N ASN A 353 1.65 -12.71 12.08
CA ASN A 353 1.59 -11.78 13.22
C ASN A 353 0.87 -10.45 12.94
N MET A 354 0.57 -10.13 11.68
CA MET A 354 -0.11 -8.90 11.33
C MET A 354 -1.53 -9.15 10.83
N VAL A 355 -2.46 -8.27 11.21
CA VAL A 355 -3.82 -8.27 10.69
C VAL A 355 -3.84 -7.69 9.29
N ARG A 356 -4.46 -8.38 8.34
CA ARG A 356 -4.70 -7.85 6.99
C ARG A 356 -5.43 -6.53 7.06
N ASN A 357 -4.91 -5.51 6.39
CA ASN A 357 -5.68 -4.31 6.22
C ASN A 357 -6.91 -4.56 5.31
N PRO A 358 -7.92 -3.67 5.35
CA PRO A 358 -9.15 -3.86 4.58
C PRO A 358 -8.97 -4.06 3.08
N VAL A 359 -8.03 -3.38 2.44
CA VAL A 359 -7.76 -3.53 0.99
C VAL A 359 -7.12 -4.88 0.68
N GLU A 360 -6.14 -5.32 1.48
CA GLU A 360 -5.52 -6.65 1.34
C GLU A 360 -6.54 -7.77 1.48
N LEU A 361 -7.51 -7.62 2.39
CA LEU A 361 -8.54 -8.63 2.60
C LEU A 361 -9.30 -8.95 1.30
N TYR A 362 -9.70 -7.91 0.54
CA TYR A 362 -10.43 -8.08 -0.70
C TYR A 362 -9.56 -8.47 -1.88
N LEU A 363 -8.46 -7.76 -2.10
CA LEU A 363 -7.64 -7.99 -3.28
C LEU A 363 -6.93 -9.35 -3.22
N HIS A 364 -6.48 -9.80 -2.05
CA HIS A 364 -5.94 -11.16 -1.86
C HIS A 364 -7.02 -12.23 -2.07
N MET A 365 -8.24 -12.04 -1.54
CA MET A 365 -9.35 -12.96 -1.77
C MET A 365 -9.66 -13.08 -3.26
N PHE A 366 -9.75 -11.96 -3.98
CA PHE A 366 -10.06 -11.95 -5.41
C PHE A 366 -8.99 -12.69 -6.23
N SER A 367 -7.72 -12.44 -5.94
CA SER A 367 -6.63 -13.07 -6.69
C SER A 367 -6.44 -14.55 -6.33
N LEU A 368 -6.53 -14.93 -5.05
CA LEU A 368 -6.40 -16.33 -4.60
C LEU A 368 -7.52 -17.21 -5.14
N LEU A 369 -8.76 -16.70 -5.18
CA LEU A 369 -9.93 -17.43 -5.66
C LEU A 369 -10.26 -17.16 -7.13
N SER A 370 -9.36 -16.47 -7.85
CA SER A 370 -9.47 -16.19 -9.28
C SER A 370 -10.80 -15.54 -9.68
N LEU A 371 -11.24 -14.51 -8.90
CA LEU A 371 -12.43 -13.74 -9.27
C LEU A 371 -12.25 -13.18 -10.69
N GLN A 372 -13.19 -13.51 -11.57
CA GLN A 372 -13.19 -12.99 -12.91
C GLN A 372 -13.53 -11.49 -12.90
N VAL A 373 -12.64 -10.69 -13.45
CA VAL A 373 -12.77 -9.24 -13.55
C VAL A 373 -12.51 -8.85 -15.00
N PRO A 374 -13.43 -8.12 -15.66
CA PRO A 374 -13.27 -7.74 -17.07
C PRO A 374 -12.03 -6.84 -17.23
N MET A 375 -11.59 -6.67 -18.47
CA MET A 375 -10.58 -5.66 -18.78
C MET A 375 -11.16 -4.27 -18.54
N TYR A 376 -10.33 -3.36 -18.05
CA TYR A 376 -10.76 -2.01 -17.66
C TYR A 376 -11.35 -1.24 -18.84
N GLU A 377 -10.73 -1.38 -20.00
CA GLU A 377 -11.12 -0.72 -21.25
C GLU A 377 -12.41 -1.30 -21.85
N VAL A 378 -12.77 -2.55 -21.48
CA VAL A 378 -13.96 -3.23 -22.01
C VAL A 378 -15.22 -2.86 -21.21
N ASN A 379 -15.09 -2.77 -19.88
CA ASN A 379 -16.22 -2.43 -19.03
C ASN A 379 -15.80 -1.60 -17.80
N PRO A 380 -15.40 -0.33 -18.00
CA PRO A 380 -14.94 0.54 -16.93
C PRO A 380 -16.02 0.77 -15.86
N SER A 381 -17.29 0.86 -16.27
CA SER A 381 -18.40 1.09 -15.36
C SER A 381 -18.61 -0.07 -14.37
N ALA A 382 -18.49 -1.33 -14.83
CA ALA A 382 -18.54 -2.48 -13.94
C ALA A 382 -17.34 -2.51 -12.98
N ILE A 383 -16.14 -2.18 -13.48
CA ILE A 383 -14.93 -2.08 -12.66
C ILE A 383 -15.08 -1.00 -11.59
N HIS A 384 -15.55 0.19 -11.95
CA HIS A 384 -15.81 1.27 -10.99
C HIS A 384 -16.78 0.83 -9.90
N SER A 385 -17.84 0.10 -10.26
CA SER A 385 -18.80 -0.44 -9.31
C SER A 385 -18.14 -1.45 -8.36
N LEU A 386 -17.36 -2.40 -8.86
CA LEU A 386 -16.64 -3.37 -8.05
C LEU A 386 -15.64 -2.68 -7.09
N MET A 387 -14.82 -1.78 -7.63
CA MET A 387 -13.82 -1.07 -6.82
C MET A 387 -14.46 -0.08 -5.84
N GLY A 388 -15.64 0.46 -6.18
CA GLY A 388 -16.48 1.21 -5.27
C GLY A 388 -16.96 0.39 -4.08
N VAL A 389 -17.34 -0.88 -4.30
CA VAL A 389 -17.67 -1.82 -3.20
C VAL A 389 -16.44 -2.06 -2.31
N VAL A 390 -15.27 -2.32 -2.89
CA VAL A 390 -14.01 -2.50 -2.14
C VAL A 390 -13.68 -1.23 -1.33
N GLY A 391 -13.74 -0.06 -1.95
CA GLY A 391 -13.48 1.22 -1.29
C GLY A 391 -14.44 1.51 -0.14
N ASN A 392 -15.74 1.27 -0.33
CA ASN A 392 -16.77 1.48 0.69
C ASN A 392 -16.61 0.52 1.88
N PHE A 393 -16.36 -0.76 1.63
CA PHE A 393 -16.12 -1.72 2.72
C PHE A 393 -14.81 -1.40 3.46
N SER A 394 -13.75 -1.01 2.75
CA SER A 394 -12.49 -0.58 3.38
C SER A 394 -12.70 0.65 4.26
N SER A 395 -13.46 1.62 3.80
CA SER A 395 -13.83 2.81 4.58
C SER A 395 -14.60 2.45 5.85
N ASN A 396 -15.61 1.58 5.74
CA ASN A 396 -16.42 1.12 6.87
C ASN A 396 -15.62 0.28 7.88
N MET A 397 -14.47 -0.26 7.48
CA MET A 397 -13.51 -0.94 8.36
C MET A 397 -12.39 -0.01 8.87
N GLY A 398 -12.54 1.32 8.74
CA GLY A 398 -11.60 2.31 9.23
C GLY A 398 -10.44 2.64 8.30
N MET A 399 -10.51 2.23 7.03
CA MET A 399 -9.49 2.51 6.00
C MET A 399 -10.13 3.14 4.74
N PRO A 400 -10.60 4.38 4.80
CA PRO A 400 -10.97 5.11 3.57
C PRO A 400 -9.70 5.31 2.73
N VAL A 401 -9.60 4.57 1.63
CA VAL A 401 -8.38 4.43 0.83
C VAL A 401 -7.98 5.78 0.24
N PHE A 402 -6.75 6.22 0.45
CA PHE A 402 -6.19 7.55 0.13
C PHE A 402 -6.92 8.74 0.79
N ASN A 403 -7.82 8.50 1.71
CA ASN A 403 -8.56 9.56 2.40
C ASN A 403 -8.59 9.33 3.93
N PRO A 404 -7.43 9.33 4.60
CA PRO A 404 -7.35 9.11 6.04
C PRO A 404 -8.06 10.22 6.81
N GLN A 405 -8.53 9.89 8.02
CA GLN A 405 -9.29 10.81 8.87
C GLN A 405 -8.44 11.93 9.50
N SER A 406 -7.12 11.80 9.46
CA SER A 406 -6.20 12.78 10.01
C SER A 406 -4.88 12.80 9.24
N VAL A 407 -4.09 13.85 9.45
CA VAL A 407 -2.72 14.00 8.91
C VAL A 407 -1.77 12.88 9.39
N ASN A 408 -2.06 12.23 10.52
CA ASN A 408 -1.31 11.06 10.99
C ASN A 408 -1.55 9.80 10.14
N GLY A 409 -2.51 9.83 9.23
CA GLY A 409 -2.89 8.68 8.43
C GLY A 409 -3.93 7.78 9.09
N TYR A 410 -3.73 6.47 9.03
CA TYR A 410 -4.65 5.46 9.54
C TYR A 410 -4.18 4.90 10.87
N ALA A 411 -5.07 4.77 11.86
CA ALA A 411 -4.75 4.24 13.19
C ALA A 411 -4.04 2.87 13.13
N GLY A 412 -4.34 2.06 12.12
CA GLY A 412 -3.67 0.77 11.91
C GLY A 412 -2.16 0.85 11.62
N TYR A 413 -1.64 2.01 11.27
CA TYR A 413 -0.23 2.20 10.96
C TYR A 413 0.53 3.08 11.96
N TYR A 414 -0.14 3.96 12.71
CA TYR A 414 0.55 4.85 13.64
C TYR A 414 0.14 4.67 15.11
N SER A 415 -1.06 4.16 15.40
CA SER A 415 -1.61 4.18 16.76
C SER A 415 -1.01 3.06 17.61
N SER A 416 0.05 3.40 18.34
CA SER A 416 0.69 2.53 19.34
C SER A 416 -0.22 2.28 20.56
N PRO A 417 -0.16 1.10 21.20
CA PRO A 417 0.60 -0.10 20.84
C PRO A 417 -0.14 -1.05 19.89
N ASN A 418 -1.36 -0.72 19.49
CA ASN A 418 -2.26 -1.63 18.78
C ASN A 418 -1.95 -1.75 17.29
N TYR A 419 -1.52 -0.67 16.63
CA TYR A 419 -1.21 -0.66 15.20
C TYR A 419 -2.26 -1.41 14.36
N ASP A 420 -1.87 -2.42 13.59
CA ASP A 420 -2.72 -3.25 12.73
C ASP A 420 -3.90 -3.93 13.46
N LYS A 421 -3.83 -4.12 14.78
CA LYS A 421 -4.97 -4.59 15.55
C LYS A 421 -6.16 -3.61 15.54
N ASN A 422 -5.92 -2.33 15.25
CA ASN A 422 -7.00 -1.35 15.07
C ASN A 422 -7.90 -1.65 13.85
N TRP A 423 -7.49 -2.55 12.94
CA TRP A 423 -8.37 -3.07 11.89
C TRP A 423 -9.44 -4.03 12.40
N ILE A 424 -9.33 -4.50 13.65
CA ILE A 424 -10.27 -5.43 14.29
C ILE A 424 -11.04 -4.68 15.38
N THR A 425 -12.25 -4.29 15.06
CA THR A 425 -13.25 -3.71 15.97
C THR A 425 -14.54 -4.52 15.86
N THR A 426 -15.47 -4.35 16.79
CA THR A 426 -16.79 -5.03 16.72
C THR A 426 -17.51 -4.76 15.41
N SER A 427 -17.46 -3.52 14.91
CA SER A 427 -18.08 -3.14 13.63
C SER A 427 -17.33 -3.71 12.44
N SER A 428 -16.00 -3.65 12.43
CA SER A 428 -15.20 -4.18 11.31
C SER A 428 -15.26 -5.70 11.22
N LEU A 429 -15.33 -6.43 12.33
CA LEU A 429 -15.51 -7.89 12.34
C LEU A 429 -16.82 -8.30 11.67
N ARG A 430 -17.90 -7.58 11.91
CA ARG A 430 -19.18 -7.83 11.23
C ARG A 430 -19.02 -7.73 9.70
N ILE A 431 -18.32 -6.70 9.23
CA ILE A 431 -18.08 -6.51 7.80
C ILE A 431 -17.18 -7.60 7.25
N ARG A 432 -16.06 -7.90 7.94
CA ARG A 432 -15.11 -8.94 7.55
C ARG A 432 -15.74 -10.33 7.42
N TYR A 433 -16.66 -10.68 8.33
CA TYR A 433 -17.24 -12.02 8.40
C TYR A 433 -18.57 -12.17 7.68
N ASN A 434 -19.44 -11.16 7.67
CA ASN A 434 -20.80 -11.33 7.16
C ASN A 434 -21.01 -10.76 5.76
N ASN A 435 -20.39 -9.64 5.41
CA ASN A 435 -20.73 -8.95 4.17
C ASN A 435 -19.81 -9.32 3.00
N THR A 436 -18.58 -9.75 3.29
CA THR A 436 -17.53 -9.83 2.27
C THR A 436 -17.74 -11.01 1.32
N ILE A 437 -17.81 -12.22 1.88
CA ILE A 437 -17.78 -13.43 1.07
C ILE A 437 -19.14 -13.78 0.46
N ASP A 438 -20.24 -13.49 1.18
CA ASP A 438 -21.57 -13.87 0.70
C ASP A 438 -21.97 -13.12 -0.57
N TYR A 439 -21.57 -11.85 -0.69
CA TYR A 439 -21.78 -11.08 -1.92
C TYR A 439 -21.10 -11.71 -3.13
N PHE A 440 -19.83 -12.12 -2.98
CA PHE A 440 -19.05 -12.66 -4.10
C PHE A 440 -19.36 -14.13 -4.40
N ILE A 441 -19.85 -14.91 -3.44
CA ILE A 441 -20.34 -16.26 -3.68
C ILE A 441 -21.72 -16.25 -4.33
N ASN A 442 -22.62 -15.36 -3.91
CA ASN A 442 -23.94 -15.21 -4.50
C ASN A 442 -23.88 -14.52 -5.87
N GLY A 443 -22.94 -13.62 -6.05
CA GLY A 443 -22.71 -12.81 -7.23
C GLY A 443 -23.26 -11.39 -7.10
N LEU A 444 -22.49 -10.43 -7.58
CA LEU A 444 -22.84 -9.01 -7.70
C LEU A 444 -22.90 -8.63 -9.17
N THR A 445 -24.05 -8.17 -9.64
CA THR A 445 -24.20 -7.76 -11.04
C THR A 445 -24.22 -6.24 -11.16
N TYR A 446 -23.28 -5.72 -11.95
CA TYR A 446 -23.15 -4.31 -12.28
C TYR A 446 -22.95 -4.14 -13.79
N ASN A 447 -23.73 -3.29 -14.41
CA ASN A 447 -23.59 -2.91 -15.82
C ASN A 447 -23.38 -4.11 -16.76
N GLY A 448 -24.22 -5.15 -16.59
CA GLY A 448 -24.22 -6.36 -17.41
C GLY A 448 -23.14 -7.38 -17.08
N PHE A 449 -22.26 -7.12 -16.09
CA PHE A 449 -21.25 -8.07 -15.66
C PHE A 449 -21.52 -8.60 -14.23
N THR A 450 -21.41 -9.91 -14.03
CA THR A 450 -21.59 -10.55 -12.73
C THR A 450 -20.26 -10.97 -12.13
N PHE A 451 -19.85 -10.30 -11.05
CA PHE A 451 -18.70 -10.67 -10.24
C PHE A 451 -19.09 -11.78 -9.29
N LYS A 452 -18.59 -13.00 -9.54
CA LYS A 452 -18.95 -14.19 -8.79
C LYS A 452 -17.75 -15.13 -8.63
N LEU A 453 -17.58 -15.65 -7.42
CA LEU A 453 -16.62 -16.71 -7.13
C LEU A 453 -17.25 -18.05 -7.55
N ASN A 454 -16.78 -18.59 -8.65
CA ASN A 454 -17.21 -19.91 -9.16
C ASN A 454 -16.32 -21.01 -8.59
N ASN A 455 -16.40 -21.25 -7.27
CA ASN A 455 -15.46 -22.13 -6.56
C ASN A 455 -15.44 -23.57 -7.10
N ALA A 456 -16.55 -24.12 -7.57
CA ALA A 456 -16.59 -25.46 -8.18
C ALA A 456 -15.79 -25.51 -9.49
N SER A 457 -15.98 -24.54 -10.39
CA SER A 457 -15.20 -24.45 -11.64
C SER A 457 -13.74 -24.12 -11.33
N PHE A 458 -13.46 -23.25 -10.37
CA PHE A 458 -12.11 -22.95 -9.92
C PHE A 458 -11.37 -24.23 -9.48
N VAL A 459 -12.00 -25.08 -8.66
CA VAL A 459 -11.40 -26.35 -8.24
C VAL A 459 -11.17 -27.30 -9.43
N LYS A 460 -12.12 -27.37 -10.36
CA LYS A 460 -12.04 -28.25 -11.52
C LYS A 460 -11.01 -27.80 -12.54
N ASP A 461 -11.02 -26.49 -12.88
CA ASP A 461 -10.42 -26.01 -14.12
C ASP A 461 -9.07 -25.28 -13.89
N SER A 462 -8.72 -24.93 -12.64
CA SER A 462 -7.49 -24.18 -12.35
C SER A 462 -6.21 -25.00 -12.45
N GLY A 463 -6.29 -26.32 -12.35
CA GLY A 463 -5.11 -27.19 -12.23
C GLY A 463 -4.38 -27.09 -10.88
N TYR A 464 -4.99 -26.40 -9.90
CA TYR A 464 -4.35 -26.14 -8.60
C TYR A 464 -4.57 -27.24 -7.56
N PHE A 465 -5.48 -28.17 -7.81
CA PHE A 465 -5.87 -29.21 -6.88
C PHE A 465 -5.49 -30.58 -7.46
N SER A 466 -4.67 -31.33 -6.73
CA SER A 466 -4.10 -32.59 -7.23
C SER A 466 -5.11 -33.72 -7.29
N ASN A 467 -6.01 -33.79 -6.30
CA ASN A 467 -7.07 -34.81 -6.22
C ASN A 467 -8.33 -34.23 -5.56
N PRO A 468 -9.13 -33.44 -6.30
CA PRO A 468 -10.33 -32.79 -5.75
C PRO A 468 -11.40 -33.78 -5.30
N GLY A 469 -11.43 -35.02 -5.85
CA GLY A 469 -12.35 -36.08 -5.41
C GLY A 469 -12.06 -36.63 -4.02
N ASN A 470 -10.83 -36.46 -3.52
CA ASN A 470 -10.49 -36.82 -2.15
C ASN A 470 -10.70 -35.59 -1.24
N ALA A 471 -11.65 -35.72 -0.30
CA ALA A 471 -12.02 -34.63 0.60
C ALA A 471 -10.83 -34.10 1.42
N ASN A 472 -9.99 -34.97 1.97
CA ASN A 472 -8.84 -34.57 2.78
C ASN A 472 -7.81 -33.80 1.95
N THR A 473 -7.49 -34.28 0.76
CA THR A 473 -6.55 -33.61 -0.16
C THR A 473 -7.07 -32.23 -0.53
N LEU A 474 -8.34 -32.14 -0.95
CA LEU A 474 -8.95 -30.87 -1.33
C LEU A 474 -8.92 -29.84 -0.20
N ILE A 475 -9.31 -30.26 1.01
CA ILE A 475 -9.32 -29.37 2.19
C ILE A 475 -7.89 -28.92 2.51
N THR A 476 -6.93 -29.83 2.56
CA THR A 476 -5.52 -29.50 2.83
C THR A 476 -4.98 -28.47 1.82
N GLU A 477 -5.25 -28.67 0.54
CA GLU A 477 -4.78 -27.79 -0.53
C GLU A 477 -5.45 -26.39 -0.49
N PHE A 478 -6.74 -26.31 -0.10
CA PHE A 478 -7.39 -25.03 0.18
C PHE A 478 -6.76 -24.32 1.37
N LEU A 479 -6.54 -25.02 2.48
CA LEU A 479 -5.92 -24.44 3.68
C LEU A 479 -4.50 -23.95 3.40
N GLN A 480 -3.69 -24.73 2.66
CA GLN A 480 -2.35 -24.32 2.23
C GLN A 480 -2.38 -23.05 1.36
N MET A 481 -3.35 -22.94 0.46
CA MET A 481 -3.48 -21.80 -0.44
C MET A 481 -3.94 -20.53 0.29
N MET A 482 -4.76 -20.67 1.34
CA MET A 482 -5.44 -19.55 1.98
C MET A 482 -4.80 -19.11 3.31
N PHE A 483 -4.11 -20.01 4.01
CA PHE A 483 -3.49 -19.78 5.30
C PHE A 483 -1.97 -19.73 5.20
N VAL A 484 -1.35 -19.08 6.18
CA VAL A 484 0.11 -19.08 6.34
C VAL A 484 0.61 -20.47 6.67
N GLU A 485 -0.07 -21.10 7.64
CA GLU A 485 0.21 -22.43 8.14
C GLU A 485 -1.07 -23.25 8.09
N VAL A 486 -0.96 -24.48 7.64
CA VAL A 486 -2.09 -25.42 7.64
C VAL A 486 -2.35 -25.83 9.10
N PRO A 487 -3.54 -25.56 9.62
CA PRO A 487 -3.88 -25.98 10.98
C PRO A 487 -3.95 -27.50 11.07
N ASP A 488 -3.61 -28.04 12.21
CA ASP A 488 -3.67 -29.47 12.52
C ASP A 488 -4.77 -29.82 13.53
N GLY A 489 -4.90 -31.11 13.83
CA GLY A 489 -5.78 -31.64 14.86
C GLY A 489 -7.21 -31.10 14.80
N THR A 490 -7.74 -30.65 15.94
CA THR A 490 -9.12 -30.20 16.11
C THR A 490 -9.50 -29.08 15.14
N ARG A 491 -8.55 -28.22 14.81
CA ARG A 491 -8.81 -27.09 13.91
C ARG A 491 -8.98 -27.53 12.46
N TYR A 492 -8.18 -28.50 12.01
CA TYR A 492 -8.36 -29.14 10.71
C TYR A 492 -9.71 -29.88 10.64
N ASP A 493 -10.03 -30.63 11.69
CA ASP A 493 -11.30 -31.40 11.78
C ASP A 493 -12.52 -30.47 11.73
N TYR A 494 -12.44 -29.27 12.26
CA TYR A 494 -13.48 -28.24 12.08
C TYR A 494 -13.72 -27.95 10.60
N PHE A 495 -12.70 -27.66 9.79
CA PHE A 495 -12.88 -27.37 8.36
C PHE A 495 -13.40 -28.59 7.60
N LYS A 496 -12.95 -29.79 7.98
CA LYS A 496 -13.45 -31.05 7.42
C LYS A 496 -14.92 -31.27 7.74
N SER A 497 -15.33 -31.03 8.97
CA SER A 497 -16.74 -31.16 9.38
C SER A 497 -17.64 -30.14 8.66
N VAL A 498 -17.18 -28.91 8.49
CA VAL A 498 -17.88 -27.87 7.74
C VAL A 498 -18.02 -28.27 6.26
N PHE A 499 -16.95 -28.80 5.66
CA PHE A 499 -16.98 -29.23 4.26
C PHE A 499 -17.96 -30.38 4.05
N LEU A 500 -17.81 -31.47 4.78
CA LEU A 500 -18.61 -32.69 4.63
C LEU A 500 -20.05 -32.52 5.14
N SER A 501 -20.28 -31.77 6.25
CA SER A 501 -21.63 -31.54 6.83
C SER A 501 -22.50 -32.80 6.86
N ASN A 502 -22.05 -33.82 7.57
CA ASN A 502 -22.69 -35.18 7.68
C ASN A 502 -22.59 -36.07 6.44
N LEU A 503 -21.97 -35.61 5.34
CA LEU A 503 -21.65 -36.49 4.23
C LEU A 503 -20.41 -37.33 4.57
N SER A 504 -20.40 -38.61 4.10
CA SER A 504 -19.17 -39.39 4.17
C SER A 504 -18.18 -38.95 3.07
N PRO A 505 -16.87 -39.21 3.25
CA PRO A 505 -15.89 -38.92 2.20
C PRO A 505 -16.19 -39.62 0.87
N ILE A 506 -16.80 -40.81 0.90
CA ILE A 506 -17.19 -41.54 -0.32
C ILE A 506 -18.34 -40.85 -1.05
N ASN A 507 -19.29 -40.24 -0.31
CA ASN A 507 -20.37 -39.48 -0.95
C ASN A 507 -19.81 -38.24 -1.66
N TRP A 508 -18.84 -37.56 -1.06
CA TRP A 508 -18.16 -36.46 -1.74
C TRP A 508 -17.49 -36.91 -3.03
N GLN A 509 -16.73 -38.01 -2.99
CA GLN A 509 -16.06 -38.57 -4.18
C GLN A 509 -17.05 -38.88 -5.30
N ASN A 510 -18.20 -39.50 -4.96
CA ASN A 510 -19.24 -39.82 -5.92
C ASN A 510 -19.84 -38.52 -6.55
N GLU A 511 -20.11 -37.50 -5.76
CA GLU A 511 -20.65 -36.23 -6.27
C GLU A 511 -19.62 -35.51 -7.13
N TRP A 512 -18.33 -35.54 -6.75
CA TRP A 512 -17.25 -34.99 -7.57
C TRP A 512 -17.15 -35.71 -8.93
N ASN A 513 -17.17 -37.04 -8.94
CA ASN A 513 -17.15 -37.82 -10.18
C ASN A 513 -18.38 -37.53 -11.05
N ASN A 514 -19.55 -37.41 -10.45
CA ASN A 514 -20.76 -37.00 -11.17
C ASN A 514 -20.61 -35.62 -11.82
N TYR A 515 -20.07 -34.66 -11.10
CA TYR A 515 -19.77 -33.31 -11.64
C TYR A 515 -18.80 -33.37 -12.83
N ILE A 516 -17.73 -34.17 -12.74
CA ILE A 516 -16.76 -34.34 -13.84
C ILE A 516 -17.44 -34.93 -15.08
N ASN A 517 -18.32 -35.91 -14.90
CA ASN A 517 -18.97 -36.62 -16.00
C ASN A 517 -20.13 -35.85 -16.64
N THR A 518 -20.87 -35.08 -15.86
CA THR A 518 -22.12 -34.44 -16.33
C THR A 518 -22.02 -32.92 -16.49
N GLY A 519 -21.03 -32.29 -15.89
CA GLY A 519 -20.92 -30.83 -15.79
C GLY A 519 -21.86 -30.21 -14.75
N ASN A 520 -22.71 -31.00 -14.07
CA ASN A 520 -23.65 -30.47 -13.07
C ASN A 520 -22.94 -30.21 -11.72
N SER A 521 -22.70 -28.96 -11.41
CA SER A 521 -21.98 -28.54 -10.19
C SER A 521 -22.85 -28.39 -8.94
N ASN A 522 -24.18 -28.61 -8.99
CA ASN A 522 -25.09 -28.26 -7.91
C ASN A 522 -24.69 -28.89 -6.56
N ASN A 523 -24.35 -30.17 -6.55
CA ASN A 523 -24.01 -30.89 -5.32
C ASN A 523 -22.60 -30.63 -4.81
N VAL A 524 -21.64 -30.33 -5.69
CA VAL A 524 -20.25 -30.03 -5.30
C VAL A 524 -20.07 -28.56 -4.91
N LYS A 525 -20.86 -27.64 -5.48
CA LYS A 525 -20.78 -26.21 -5.20
C LYS A 525 -21.04 -25.91 -3.72
N ILE A 526 -22.06 -26.52 -3.12
CA ILE A 526 -22.47 -26.25 -1.75
C ILE A 526 -21.36 -26.57 -0.72
N PRO A 527 -20.74 -27.78 -0.71
CA PRO A 527 -19.64 -28.08 0.19
C PRO A 527 -18.43 -27.18 -0.01
N ILE A 528 -18.04 -26.90 -1.26
CA ILE A 528 -16.89 -26.03 -1.57
C ILE A 528 -17.16 -24.60 -1.08
N ASP A 529 -18.33 -24.03 -1.35
CA ASP A 529 -18.69 -22.68 -0.90
C ASP A 529 -18.71 -22.58 0.63
N ARG A 530 -19.20 -23.62 1.34
CA ARG A 530 -19.16 -23.68 2.81
C ARG A 530 -17.71 -23.68 3.34
N LEU A 531 -16.83 -24.46 2.73
CA LEU A 531 -15.41 -24.50 3.10
C LEU A 531 -14.76 -23.12 2.89
N VAL A 532 -14.93 -22.52 1.71
CA VAL A 532 -14.38 -21.20 1.38
C VAL A 532 -14.91 -20.14 2.33
N LYS A 533 -16.22 -20.16 2.65
CA LYS A 533 -16.81 -19.25 3.66
C LYS A 533 -16.17 -19.44 5.03
N ALA A 534 -16.01 -20.68 5.50
CA ALA A 534 -15.40 -20.96 6.80
C ALA A 534 -13.94 -20.49 6.85
N ILE A 535 -13.17 -20.71 5.79
CA ILE A 535 -11.78 -20.25 5.68
C ILE A 535 -11.71 -18.73 5.76
N ILE A 536 -12.45 -18.00 4.94
CA ILE A 536 -12.38 -16.52 4.91
C ILE A 536 -12.88 -15.90 6.23
N LYS A 537 -13.85 -16.54 6.88
CA LYS A 537 -14.39 -16.12 8.19
C LYS A 537 -13.54 -16.60 9.38
N SER A 538 -12.42 -17.23 9.16
CA SER A 538 -11.54 -17.69 10.23
C SER A 538 -10.47 -16.65 10.61
N PRO A 539 -9.98 -16.67 11.87
CA PRO A 539 -8.89 -15.80 12.30
C PRO A 539 -7.63 -15.95 11.46
N GLU A 540 -7.33 -17.17 11.01
CA GLU A 540 -6.14 -17.51 10.22
C GLU A 540 -6.12 -16.76 8.86
N PHE A 541 -7.27 -16.56 8.25
CA PHE A 541 -7.36 -15.76 7.03
C PHE A 541 -7.28 -14.25 7.28
N GLN A 542 -7.58 -13.78 8.49
CA GLN A 542 -7.51 -12.36 8.83
C GLN A 542 -6.08 -11.88 9.06
N THR A 543 -5.10 -12.78 9.18
CA THR A 543 -3.68 -12.45 9.40
C THR A 543 -2.80 -12.71 8.18
N ILE A 544 -1.65 -12.05 8.18
CA ILE A 544 -0.61 -12.18 7.16
C ILE A 544 0.77 -12.35 7.79
#